data_b1e4a47c1f23fbd65e1a197f40c0cfb0
#
_entry.id   b1e4a47c1f23fbd65e1a197f40c0cfb0
#
_cell.length_a   1.000
_cell.length_b   1.000
_cell.length_c   1.000
_cell.angle_alpha   90.00
_cell.angle_beta   90.00
_cell.angle_gamma   90.00
#
_symmetry.space_group_name_H-M   'P 1'
#
loop_
_entity.id
_entity.type
_entity.pdbx_description
1 polymer ?
#
loop_
_entity_poly.entity_id
_entity_poly.type
_entity_poly.pdbx_seq_one_letter_code
_entity_poly.pdbx_strand_id
1 'polypeptide(L)'
;DFTTAGKVLGRMAGGRELTPEVLKEWYYYFFQCTECRRCSVFCPYGIDTAEITIIGRELLNLLGLNIDWIATPVSNCYKTGNHLGIQPHAYKDMLDFFVDDIEEITGVRVAPQFNKKGADILFITPSGDVFADPGTYTCMGYMLLFHYLQEKYGFDITWSTYASEGGNFGFFTSHETMKRLNAKMYAEAKRLGVKWILGGECGHMWRVINQYMDTMNGPAD
;
A
#
# COMPACT_ATOMS: atom_id res chain seq x y z
N ASP A 1 -6.54 27.43 -16.37
CA ASP A 1 -6.68 28.44 -15.32
C ASP A 1 -8.06 28.39 -14.70
N PHE A 2 -8.20 27.66 -13.60
CA PHE A 2 -9.45 27.58 -12.85
C PHE A 2 -9.55 28.76 -11.85
N THR A 3 -9.49 29.99 -12.36
CA THR A 3 -9.71 31.16 -11.51
C THR A 3 -11.15 31.21 -11.00
N THR A 4 -11.38 31.89 -9.85
CA THR A 4 -12.74 32.08 -9.32
C THR A 4 -13.64 32.79 -10.33
N ALA A 5 -13.09 33.74 -11.09
CA ALA A 5 -13.78 34.42 -12.19
C ALA A 5 -14.12 33.45 -13.33
N GLY A 6 -13.21 32.54 -13.68
CA GLY A 6 -13.47 31.50 -14.68
C GLY A 6 -14.57 30.51 -14.30
N LYS A 7 -14.71 30.20 -13.00
CA LYS A 7 -15.82 29.36 -12.50
C LYS A 7 -17.20 30.02 -12.65
N VAL A 8 -17.28 31.33 -12.49
CA VAL A 8 -18.55 32.07 -12.55
C VAL A 8 -18.86 32.54 -13.96
N LEU A 9 -17.88 33.09 -14.67
CA LEU A 9 -18.04 33.72 -15.98
C LEU A 9 -17.61 32.85 -17.15
N GLY A 10 -17.09 31.64 -16.85
CA GLY A 10 -16.67 30.66 -17.85
C GLY A 10 -15.64 31.24 -18.83
N ARG A 11 -15.84 30.98 -20.10
CA ARG A 11 -14.94 31.43 -21.19
C ARG A 11 -14.75 32.95 -21.24
N MET A 12 -15.73 33.74 -20.82
CA MET A 12 -15.64 35.20 -20.80
C MET A 12 -14.56 35.74 -19.88
N ALA A 13 -14.21 34.96 -18.84
CA ALA A 13 -13.15 35.28 -17.88
C ALA A 13 -11.89 34.40 -18.05
N GLY A 14 -11.68 33.84 -19.24
CA GLY A 14 -10.50 33.02 -19.55
C GLY A 14 -10.53 31.62 -18.95
N GLY A 15 -11.70 31.14 -18.52
CA GLY A 15 -11.88 29.74 -18.08
C GLY A 15 -11.69 28.79 -19.26
N ARG A 16 -10.86 27.76 -19.08
CA ARG A 16 -10.68 26.69 -20.06
C ARG A 16 -11.74 25.62 -19.87
N GLU A 17 -12.25 25.09 -20.96
CA GLU A 17 -13.08 23.88 -20.89
C GLU A 17 -12.24 22.64 -20.63
N LEU A 18 -12.80 21.70 -19.87
CA LEU A 18 -12.30 20.34 -19.75
C LEU A 18 -12.68 19.58 -21.05
N THR A 19 -11.82 19.71 -22.05
CA THR A 19 -11.99 18.95 -23.29
C THR A 19 -11.37 17.55 -23.15
N PRO A 20 -11.73 16.58 -24.02
CA PRO A 20 -11.09 15.27 -24.03
C PRO A 20 -9.56 15.33 -24.16
N GLU A 21 -9.01 16.31 -24.89
CA GLU A 21 -7.58 16.51 -25.05
C GLU A 21 -6.92 16.94 -23.75
N VAL A 22 -7.53 17.86 -22.99
CA VAL A 22 -7.05 18.28 -21.67
C VAL A 22 -7.10 17.12 -20.68
N LEU A 23 -8.16 16.32 -20.67
CA LEU A 23 -8.27 15.13 -19.82
C LEU A 23 -7.23 14.07 -20.17
N LYS A 24 -6.94 13.88 -21.48
CA LYS A 24 -5.88 13.00 -21.94
C LYS A 24 -4.50 13.47 -21.49
N GLU A 25 -4.25 14.79 -21.55
CA GLU A 25 -3.01 15.40 -21.06
C GLU A 25 -2.86 15.19 -19.55
N TRP A 26 -3.91 15.42 -18.75
CA TRP A 26 -3.92 15.16 -17.32
C TRP A 26 -3.64 13.69 -16.99
N TYR A 27 -4.28 12.78 -17.74
CA TYR A 27 -4.05 11.34 -17.58
C TYR A 27 -2.56 11.01 -17.70
N TYR A 28 -1.89 11.48 -18.76
CA TYR A 28 -0.47 11.24 -18.95
C TYR A 28 0.38 11.84 -17.83
N TYR A 29 0.18 13.09 -17.46
CA TYR A 29 1.01 13.75 -16.46
C TYR A 29 0.81 13.16 -15.06
N PHE A 30 -0.42 12.93 -14.65
CA PHE A 30 -0.68 12.45 -13.30
C PHE A 30 -0.29 10.98 -13.12
N PHE A 31 -0.52 10.12 -14.11
CA PHE A 31 -0.17 8.71 -13.98
C PHE A 31 1.30 8.38 -14.29
N GLN A 32 2.09 9.30 -14.84
CA GLN A 32 3.54 9.17 -14.92
C GLN A 32 4.26 9.51 -13.61
N CYS A 33 3.61 10.16 -12.69
CA CYS A 33 4.18 10.51 -11.40
C CYS A 33 4.33 9.24 -10.51
N THR A 34 5.52 9.03 -9.94
CA THR A 34 5.80 7.91 -9.03
C THR A 34 5.49 8.22 -7.57
N GLU A 35 4.92 9.40 -7.27
CA GLU A 35 4.61 9.86 -5.91
C GLU A 35 5.82 9.89 -4.95
N CYS A 36 7.04 10.09 -5.47
CA CYS A 36 8.27 10.13 -4.68
C CYS A 36 8.43 11.39 -3.82
N ARG A 37 7.56 12.40 -3.95
CA ARG A 37 7.55 13.69 -3.24
C ARG A 37 8.78 14.58 -3.41
N ARG A 38 9.70 14.26 -4.30
CA ARG A 38 10.89 15.10 -4.51
C ARG A 38 10.51 16.54 -4.83
N CYS A 39 9.51 16.74 -5.69
CA CYS A 39 9.01 18.07 -6.06
C CYS A 39 8.42 18.83 -4.87
N SER A 40 7.74 18.15 -3.94
CA SER A 40 7.18 18.77 -2.73
C SER A 40 8.29 19.19 -1.76
N VAL A 41 9.32 18.34 -1.57
CA VAL A 41 10.44 18.62 -0.66
C VAL A 41 11.30 19.80 -1.14
N PHE A 42 11.51 19.93 -2.45
CA PHE A 42 12.32 21.01 -3.02
C PHE A 42 11.50 22.24 -3.42
N CYS A 43 10.21 22.27 -3.20
CA CYS A 43 9.38 23.42 -3.54
C CYS A 43 9.67 24.60 -2.60
N PRO A 44 10.18 25.74 -3.10
CA PRO A 44 10.50 26.88 -2.26
C PRO A 44 9.25 27.58 -1.68
N TYR A 45 8.08 27.26 -2.22
CA TYR A 45 6.78 27.79 -1.79
C TYR A 45 6.02 26.84 -0.86
N GLY A 46 6.56 25.67 -0.52
CA GLY A 46 5.90 24.69 0.34
C GLY A 46 4.69 24.00 -0.28
N ILE A 47 4.57 24.00 -1.60
CA ILE A 47 3.46 23.33 -2.31
C ILE A 47 3.69 21.83 -2.33
N ASP A 48 2.73 21.05 -1.83
CA ASP A 48 2.75 19.59 -1.96
C ASP A 48 2.20 19.18 -3.33
N THR A 49 3.10 19.13 -4.31
CA THR A 49 2.76 18.74 -5.69
C THR A 49 2.41 17.26 -5.81
N ALA A 50 2.87 16.42 -4.90
CA ALA A 50 2.47 15.02 -4.87
C ALA A 50 0.99 14.88 -4.48
N GLU A 51 0.53 15.65 -3.49
CA GLU A 51 -0.88 15.67 -3.11
C GLU A 51 -1.78 16.16 -4.26
N ILE A 52 -1.32 17.16 -5.03
CA ILE A 52 -2.02 17.61 -6.24
C ILE A 52 -2.16 16.47 -7.25
N THR A 53 -1.13 15.63 -7.39
CA THR A 53 -1.18 14.47 -8.29
C THR A 53 -2.21 13.43 -7.85
N ILE A 54 -2.28 13.13 -6.55
CA ILE A 54 -3.28 12.18 -6.01
C ILE A 54 -4.70 12.72 -6.27
N ILE A 55 -4.93 14.00 -5.98
CA ILE A 55 -6.23 14.66 -6.25
C ILE A 55 -6.56 14.62 -7.76
N GLY A 56 -5.58 14.87 -8.62
CA GLY A 56 -5.75 14.78 -10.06
C GLY A 56 -6.15 13.37 -10.53
N ARG A 57 -5.52 12.34 -9.97
CA ARG A 57 -5.91 10.93 -10.23
C ARG A 57 -7.30 10.61 -9.73
N GLU A 58 -7.66 11.11 -8.56
CA GLU A 58 -9.00 10.94 -8.01
C GLU A 58 -10.08 11.55 -8.90
N LEU A 59 -9.84 12.76 -9.43
CA LEU A 59 -10.73 13.39 -10.40
C LEU A 59 -10.86 12.58 -11.69
N LEU A 60 -9.75 12.08 -12.23
CA LEU A 60 -9.75 11.20 -13.40
C LEU A 60 -10.50 9.90 -13.12
N ASN A 61 -10.30 9.31 -11.95
CA ASN A 61 -10.99 8.09 -11.51
C ASN A 61 -12.51 8.30 -11.44
N LEU A 62 -12.97 9.44 -10.90
CA LEU A 62 -14.39 9.81 -10.87
C LEU A 62 -14.99 9.98 -12.26
N LEU A 63 -14.20 10.34 -13.26
CA LEU A 63 -14.60 10.43 -14.66
C LEU A 63 -14.51 9.08 -15.41
N GLY A 64 -14.14 8.00 -14.72
CA GLY A 64 -13.96 6.69 -15.34
C GLY A 64 -12.65 6.54 -16.15
N LEU A 65 -11.71 7.48 -16.00
CA LEU A 65 -10.41 7.47 -16.66
C LEU A 65 -9.34 6.85 -15.76
N ASN A 66 -9.48 5.58 -15.49
CA ASN A 66 -8.56 4.81 -14.66
C ASN A 66 -7.47 4.13 -15.50
N ILE A 67 -6.41 3.69 -14.82
CA ILE A 67 -5.48 2.73 -15.39
C ILE A 67 -6.06 1.32 -15.18
N ASP A 68 -6.49 0.66 -16.24
CA ASP A 68 -7.18 -0.64 -16.17
C ASP A 68 -6.38 -1.71 -15.43
N TRP A 69 -5.05 -1.75 -15.63
CA TRP A 69 -4.20 -2.73 -14.96
C TRP A 69 -4.04 -2.49 -13.44
N ILE A 70 -4.36 -1.29 -12.92
CA ILE A 70 -4.43 -1.02 -11.48
C ILE A 70 -5.77 -1.45 -10.88
N ALA A 71 -6.83 -1.43 -11.64
CA ALA A 71 -8.16 -1.84 -11.16
C ALA A 71 -8.17 -3.30 -10.67
N THR A 72 -7.46 -4.20 -11.36
CA THR A 72 -7.34 -5.61 -10.96
C THR A 72 -6.62 -5.79 -9.61
N PRO A 73 -5.41 -5.25 -9.38
CA PRO A 73 -4.75 -5.24 -8.07
C PRO A 73 -5.62 -4.69 -6.94
N VAL A 74 -6.28 -3.56 -7.15
CA VAL A 74 -7.20 -2.97 -6.16
C VAL A 74 -8.36 -3.92 -5.84
N SER A 75 -8.99 -4.48 -6.87
CA SER A 75 -10.06 -5.49 -6.69
C SER A 75 -9.58 -6.71 -5.91
N ASN A 76 -8.37 -7.18 -6.20
CA ASN A 76 -7.76 -8.32 -5.51
C ASN A 76 -7.50 -7.99 -4.03
N CYS A 77 -6.97 -6.80 -3.71
CA CYS A 77 -6.80 -6.37 -2.32
C CYS A 77 -8.13 -6.39 -1.55
N TYR A 78 -9.25 -6.02 -2.19
CA TYR A 78 -10.56 -6.12 -1.56
C TYR A 78 -11.03 -7.56 -1.34
N LYS A 79 -10.73 -8.47 -2.27
CA LYS A 79 -11.21 -9.87 -2.24
C LYS A 79 -10.34 -10.76 -1.34
N THR A 80 -9.03 -10.70 -1.51
CA THR A 80 -8.07 -11.64 -0.90
C THR A 80 -7.11 -10.99 0.09
N GLY A 81 -7.09 -9.64 0.18
CA GLY A 81 -6.16 -8.91 1.04
C GLY A 81 -4.77 -8.71 0.45
N ASN A 82 -4.54 -9.10 -0.79
CA ASN A 82 -3.28 -8.90 -1.51
C ASN A 82 -3.51 -8.57 -2.99
N HIS A 83 -2.58 -7.83 -3.60
CA HIS A 83 -2.73 -7.32 -4.97
C HIS A 83 -2.67 -8.41 -6.05
N LEU A 84 -2.01 -9.52 -5.77
CA LEU A 84 -1.91 -10.66 -6.70
C LEU A 84 -3.17 -11.54 -6.71
N GLY A 85 -4.10 -11.36 -5.76
CA GLY A 85 -5.31 -12.17 -5.66
C GLY A 85 -5.08 -13.58 -5.15
N ILE A 86 -3.95 -13.81 -4.48
CA ILE A 86 -3.57 -15.11 -3.93
C ILE A 86 -4.49 -15.46 -2.76
N GLN A 87 -4.99 -16.69 -2.78
CA GLN A 87 -5.83 -17.20 -1.70
C GLN A 87 -5.02 -17.42 -0.41
N PRO A 88 -5.63 -17.27 0.78
CA PRO A 88 -4.93 -17.37 2.06
C PRO A 88 -4.15 -18.67 2.26
N HIS A 89 -4.66 -19.81 1.79
CA HIS A 89 -3.95 -21.09 1.88
C HIS A 89 -2.70 -21.12 1.01
N ALA A 90 -2.80 -20.67 -0.25
CA ALA A 90 -1.64 -20.64 -1.15
C ALA A 90 -0.58 -19.62 -0.70
N TYR A 91 -1.00 -18.52 -0.07
CA TYR A 91 -0.08 -17.56 0.56
C TYR A 91 0.71 -18.23 1.69
N LYS A 92 0.03 -18.99 2.54
CA LYS A 92 0.66 -19.74 3.62
C LYS A 92 1.61 -20.84 3.08
N ASP A 93 1.15 -21.60 2.08
CA ASP A 93 1.94 -22.70 1.49
C ASP A 93 3.27 -22.19 0.92
N MET A 94 3.28 -21.00 0.30
CA MET A 94 4.51 -20.38 -0.21
C MET A 94 5.47 -19.99 0.92
N LEU A 95 4.97 -19.45 2.01
CA LEU A 95 5.80 -19.12 3.18
C LEU A 95 6.32 -20.38 3.89
N ASP A 96 5.53 -21.45 3.92
CA ASP A 96 5.98 -22.76 4.43
C ASP A 96 7.09 -23.35 3.53
N PHE A 97 7.00 -23.16 2.21
CA PHE A 97 8.06 -23.57 1.27
C PHE A 97 9.38 -22.85 1.56
N PHE A 98 9.34 -21.55 1.89
CA PHE A 98 10.54 -20.81 2.26
C PHE A 98 11.22 -21.32 3.54
N VAL A 99 10.50 -22.01 4.42
CA VAL A 99 11.12 -22.65 5.60
C VAL A 99 12.16 -23.67 5.19
N ASP A 100 11.84 -24.50 4.18
CA ASP A 100 12.73 -25.53 3.68
C ASP A 100 13.93 -24.91 2.94
N ASP A 101 13.71 -23.87 2.12
CA ASP A 101 14.79 -23.15 1.43
C ASP A 101 15.75 -22.46 2.43
N ILE A 102 15.21 -21.83 3.48
CA ILE A 102 16.03 -21.21 4.52
C ILE A 102 16.86 -22.25 5.25
N GLU A 103 16.28 -23.41 5.59
CA GLU A 103 17.01 -24.49 6.23
C GLU A 103 18.13 -25.04 5.35
N GLU A 104 17.87 -25.21 4.04
CA GLU A 104 18.89 -25.66 3.08
C GLU A 104 20.06 -24.65 2.97
N ILE A 105 19.76 -23.35 2.90
CA ILE A 105 20.77 -22.30 2.70
C ILE A 105 21.56 -22.01 3.98
N THR A 106 20.89 -21.99 5.15
CA THR A 106 21.46 -21.46 6.39
C THR A 106 21.68 -22.51 7.48
N GLY A 107 21.10 -23.67 7.35
CA GLY A 107 21.05 -24.70 8.40
C GLY A 107 20.09 -24.34 9.57
N VAL A 108 19.31 -23.28 9.45
CA VAL A 108 18.37 -22.84 10.48
C VAL A 108 16.94 -23.11 10.03
N ARG A 109 16.21 -23.93 10.80
CA ARG A 109 14.78 -24.12 10.55
C ARG A 109 13.97 -23.06 11.28
N VAL A 110 13.35 -22.16 10.52
CA VAL A 110 12.48 -21.11 11.05
C VAL A 110 11.05 -21.62 11.25
N ALA A 111 10.29 -20.99 12.14
CA ALA A 111 8.90 -21.35 12.41
C ALA A 111 7.99 -20.11 12.35
N PRO A 112 7.66 -19.62 11.13
CA PRO A 112 6.83 -18.43 10.97
C PRO A 112 5.42 -18.71 11.53
N GLN A 113 4.84 -17.67 12.14
CA GLN A 113 3.51 -17.77 12.72
C GLN A 113 2.49 -17.05 11.83
N PHE A 114 1.35 -17.72 11.58
CA PHE A 114 0.32 -17.21 10.68
C PHE A 114 -0.98 -16.98 11.45
N ASN A 115 -1.56 -15.79 11.27
CA ASN A 115 -2.87 -15.43 11.82
C ASN A 115 -2.99 -15.67 13.31
N LYS A 116 -1.88 -15.60 14.05
CA LYS A 116 -1.83 -15.87 15.48
C LYS A 116 -2.50 -14.74 16.26
N LYS A 117 -3.49 -15.09 17.08
CA LYS A 117 -4.12 -14.14 17.97
C LYS A 117 -3.24 -13.85 19.19
N GLY A 118 -3.20 -12.58 19.59
CA GLY A 118 -2.45 -12.13 20.76
C GLY A 118 -0.92 -12.06 20.53
N ALA A 119 -0.46 -12.16 19.30
CA ALA A 119 0.93 -11.86 18.98
C ALA A 119 1.25 -10.39 19.29
N ASP A 120 2.53 -10.06 19.49
CA ASP A 120 2.93 -8.68 19.76
C ASP A 120 2.83 -7.84 18.49
N ILE A 121 3.27 -8.38 17.35
CA ILE A 121 3.46 -7.66 16.10
C ILE A 121 2.74 -8.37 14.96
N LEU A 122 1.96 -7.62 14.18
CA LEU A 122 1.48 -8.03 12.87
C LEU A 122 2.46 -7.50 11.80
N PHE A 123 3.08 -8.40 11.06
CA PHE A 123 3.92 -8.02 9.94
C PHE A 123 3.10 -7.97 8.64
N ILE A 124 3.19 -6.83 7.95
CA ILE A 124 2.55 -6.56 6.67
C ILE A 124 3.63 -6.31 5.63
N THR A 125 3.70 -7.16 4.62
CA THR A 125 4.59 -6.96 3.46
C THR A 125 3.83 -7.25 2.17
N PRO A 126 4.15 -6.53 1.06
CA PRO A 126 3.50 -6.76 -0.21
C PRO A 126 3.62 -8.21 -0.67
N SER A 127 2.56 -8.72 -1.28
CA SER A 127 2.59 -10.07 -1.85
C SER A 127 3.67 -10.25 -2.94
N GLY A 128 4.16 -9.14 -3.51
CA GLY A 128 5.33 -9.15 -4.39
C GLY A 128 6.58 -9.69 -3.73
N ASP A 129 6.80 -9.45 -2.42
CA ASP A 129 7.95 -9.99 -1.68
C ASP A 129 7.84 -11.51 -1.49
N VAL A 130 6.64 -12.05 -1.54
CA VAL A 130 6.41 -13.48 -1.34
C VAL A 130 6.43 -14.26 -2.67
N PHE A 131 5.98 -13.62 -3.77
CA PHE A 131 5.71 -14.32 -5.03
C PHE A 131 6.53 -13.81 -6.23
N ALA A 132 7.40 -12.83 -6.04
CA ALA A 132 8.22 -12.27 -7.13
C ALA A 132 9.69 -12.17 -6.75
N ASP A 133 10.56 -12.68 -7.62
CA ASP A 133 12.00 -12.52 -7.50
C ASP A 133 12.42 -11.07 -7.87
N PRO A 134 13.32 -10.40 -7.10
CA PRO A 134 14.09 -10.92 -5.95
C PRO A 134 13.43 -10.74 -4.57
N GLY A 135 12.16 -10.34 -4.49
CA GLY A 135 11.44 -10.11 -3.23
C GLY A 135 11.43 -11.33 -2.31
N THR A 136 11.42 -12.54 -2.88
CA THR A 136 11.46 -13.82 -2.14
C THR A 136 12.65 -13.92 -1.19
N TYR A 137 13.83 -13.43 -1.59
CA TYR A 137 15.01 -13.38 -0.71
C TYR A 137 14.83 -12.39 0.45
N THR A 138 14.18 -11.27 0.19
CA THR A 138 13.82 -10.30 1.25
C THR A 138 12.86 -10.94 2.24
N CYS A 139 11.86 -11.66 1.74
CA CYS A 139 10.89 -12.38 2.57
C CYS A 139 11.57 -13.43 3.46
N MET A 140 12.45 -14.25 2.90
CA MET A 140 13.25 -15.22 3.68
C MET A 140 14.13 -14.52 4.73
N GLY A 141 14.71 -13.38 4.39
CA GLY A 141 15.47 -12.54 5.33
C GLY A 141 14.64 -12.06 6.51
N TYR A 142 13.39 -11.64 6.28
CA TYR A 142 12.46 -11.30 7.36
C TYR A 142 12.14 -12.51 8.24
N MET A 143 11.91 -13.68 7.64
CA MET A 143 11.61 -14.90 8.41
C MET A 143 12.77 -15.29 9.34
N LEU A 144 14.01 -15.20 8.86
CA LEU A 144 15.22 -15.41 9.67
C LEU A 144 15.35 -14.39 10.79
N LEU A 145 15.18 -13.10 10.47
CA LEU A 145 15.24 -12.01 11.45
C LEU A 145 14.19 -12.20 12.54
N PHE A 146 12.95 -12.54 12.17
CA PHE A 146 11.87 -12.73 13.14
C PHE A 146 12.09 -13.96 14.02
N HIS A 147 12.61 -15.04 13.45
CA HIS A 147 13.03 -16.20 14.23
C HIS A 147 14.08 -15.81 15.27
N TYR A 148 15.13 -15.07 14.87
CA TYR A 148 16.16 -14.58 15.79
C TYR A 148 15.60 -13.65 16.89
N LEU A 149 14.71 -12.74 16.53
CA LEU A 149 14.08 -11.82 17.49
C LEU A 149 13.20 -12.57 18.50
N GLN A 150 12.49 -13.60 18.04
CA GLN A 150 11.67 -14.45 18.89
C GLN A 150 12.53 -15.25 19.87
N GLU A 151 13.59 -15.92 19.37
CA GLU A 151 14.49 -16.75 20.21
C GLU A 151 15.25 -15.90 21.22
N LYS A 152 15.76 -14.74 20.83
CA LYS A 152 16.62 -13.94 21.68
C LYS A 152 15.89 -12.97 22.60
N TYR A 153 14.80 -12.39 22.14
CA TYR A 153 14.10 -11.30 22.83
C TYR A 153 12.65 -11.63 23.19
N GLY A 154 12.12 -12.76 22.73
CA GLY A 154 10.75 -13.18 22.99
C GLY A 154 9.69 -12.37 22.23
N PHE A 155 10.04 -11.65 21.17
CA PHE A 155 9.05 -10.96 20.35
C PHE A 155 8.22 -11.96 19.56
N ASP A 156 6.89 -11.86 19.68
CA ASP A 156 5.97 -12.73 18.98
C ASP A 156 5.40 -12.00 17.74
N ILE A 157 5.86 -12.44 16.56
CA ILE A 157 5.52 -11.80 15.27
C ILE A 157 4.67 -12.75 14.45
N THR A 158 3.54 -12.26 13.95
CA THR A 158 2.64 -13.03 13.10
C THR A 158 2.47 -12.37 11.73
N TRP A 159 2.32 -13.19 10.71
CA TRP A 159 1.91 -12.80 9.36
C TRP A 159 0.40 -12.91 9.23
N SER A 160 -0.25 -12.05 8.44
CA SER A 160 -1.62 -12.28 8.03
C SER A 160 -1.69 -12.81 6.61
N THR A 161 -2.44 -13.88 6.42
CA THR A 161 -2.78 -14.38 5.08
C THR A 161 -4.02 -13.71 4.50
N TYR A 162 -4.65 -12.79 5.23
CA TYR A 162 -5.87 -12.06 4.85
C TYR A 162 -5.66 -10.58 4.56
N ALA A 163 -4.54 -10.01 5.01
CA ALA A 163 -4.17 -8.63 4.77
C ALA A 163 -2.66 -8.49 4.72
N SER A 164 -2.10 -8.46 3.53
CA SER A 164 -0.68 -8.24 3.28
C SER A 164 -0.39 -6.92 2.57
N GLU A 165 -1.42 -6.18 2.17
CA GLU A 165 -1.29 -4.90 1.49
C GLU A 165 -1.89 -3.78 2.32
N GLY A 166 -1.20 -2.64 2.36
CA GLY A 166 -1.72 -1.39 2.89
C GLY A 166 -2.42 -0.54 1.83
N GLY A 167 -2.70 0.71 2.18
CA GLY A 167 -3.38 1.66 1.30
C GLY A 167 -2.55 2.24 0.16
N ASN A 168 -1.35 1.70 -0.12
CA ASN A 168 -0.44 2.17 -1.17
C ASN A 168 -1.08 2.25 -2.56
N PHE A 169 -2.02 1.37 -2.89
CA PHE A 169 -2.77 1.43 -4.14
C PHE A 169 -3.68 2.66 -4.24
N GLY A 170 -4.01 3.31 -3.12
CA GLY A 170 -4.70 4.59 -3.10
C GLY A 170 -3.94 5.72 -3.80
N PHE A 171 -2.62 5.68 -3.82
CA PHE A 171 -1.81 6.64 -4.59
C PHE A 171 -2.08 6.60 -6.09
N PHE A 172 -2.58 5.49 -6.60
CA PHE A 172 -2.89 5.32 -8.02
C PHE A 172 -4.35 5.54 -8.35
N THR A 173 -5.21 5.62 -7.33
CA THR A 173 -6.66 5.69 -7.53
C THR A 173 -7.31 6.87 -6.80
N SER A 174 -7.40 6.81 -5.48
CA SER A 174 -8.06 7.83 -4.66
C SER A 174 -7.74 7.71 -3.18
N HIS A 175 -7.92 8.78 -2.43
CA HIS A 175 -7.89 8.77 -0.97
C HIS A 175 -8.94 7.82 -0.37
N GLU A 176 -10.09 7.66 -0.99
CA GLU A 176 -11.12 6.72 -0.53
C GLU A 176 -10.64 5.26 -0.64
N THR A 177 -9.97 4.89 -1.74
CA THR A 177 -9.34 3.57 -1.86
C THR A 177 -8.28 3.37 -0.79
N MET A 178 -7.42 4.37 -0.57
CA MET A 178 -6.39 4.36 0.47
C MET A 178 -7.00 4.10 1.85
N LYS A 179 -8.03 4.87 2.20
CA LYS A 179 -8.76 4.75 3.47
C LYS A 179 -9.36 3.36 3.67
N ARG A 180 -10.00 2.80 2.64
CA ARG A 180 -10.62 1.47 2.72
C ARG A 180 -9.59 0.35 2.89
N LEU A 181 -8.46 0.43 2.19
CA LEU A 181 -7.39 -0.57 2.33
C LEU A 181 -6.72 -0.47 3.70
N ASN A 182 -6.46 0.75 4.20
CA ASN A 182 -5.97 0.95 5.56
C ASN A 182 -6.94 0.40 6.62
N ALA A 183 -8.25 0.63 6.43
CA ALA A 183 -9.26 0.10 7.33
C ALA A 183 -9.24 -1.43 7.41
N LYS A 184 -8.98 -2.13 6.28
CA LYS A 184 -8.80 -3.60 6.30
C LYS A 184 -7.59 -4.03 7.13
N MET A 185 -6.48 -3.31 7.00
CA MET A 185 -5.27 -3.58 7.77
C MET A 185 -5.50 -3.38 9.28
N TYR A 186 -6.16 -2.30 9.67
CA TYR A 186 -6.56 -2.07 11.07
C TYR A 186 -7.55 -3.13 11.59
N ALA A 187 -8.54 -3.49 10.78
CA ALA A 187 -9.49 -4.54 11.15
C ALA A 187 -8.79 -5.88 11.39
N GLU A 188 -7.79 -6.19 10.57
CA GLU A 188 -6.99 -7.41 10.74
C GLU A 188 -6.13 -7.35 12.01
N ALA A 189 -5.46 -6.23 12.28
CA ALA A 189 -4.71 -6.02 13.51
C ALA A 189 -5.59 -6.18 14.75
N LYS A 190 -6.79 -5.57 14.75
CA LYS A 190 -7.79 -5.72 15.82
C LYS A 190 -8.31 -7.15 15.93
N ARG A 191 -8.57 -7.84 14.83
CA ARG A 191 -9.01 -9.25 14.82
C ARG A 191 -7.99 -10.17 15.47
N LEU A 192 -6.70 -9.91 15.22
CA LEU A 192 -5.60 -10.66 15.79
C LEU A 192 -5.25 -10.21 17.22
N GLY A 193 -5.63 -9.01 17.61
CA GLY A 193 -5.33 -8.46 18.94
C GLY A 193 -3.85 -8.17 19.14
N VAL A 194 -3.17 -7.73 18.06
CA VAL A 194 -1.74 -7.37 18.11
C VAL A 194 -1.56 -5.97 18.69
N LYS A 195 -0.36 -5.71 19.23
CA LYS A 195 0.00 -4.39 19.81
C LYS A 195 0.57 -3.44 18.77
N TRP A 196 1.26 -3.98 17.74
CA TRP A 196 2.00 -3.21 16.77
C TRP A 196 1.78 -3.74 15.36
N ILE A 197 1.84 -2.84 14.38
CA ILE A 197 1.91 -3.19 12.95
C ILE A 197 3.31 -2.83 12.47
N LEU A 198 4.00 -3.79 11.87
CA LEU A 198 5.29 -3.63 11.25
C LEU A 198 5.12 -3.69 9.73
N GLY A 199 5.46 -2.59 9.04
CA GLY A 199 5.48 -2.54 7.57
C GLY A 199 6.77 -3.13 7.01
N GLY A 200 6.65 -3.83 5.89
CA GLY A 200 7.78 -4.37 5.13
C GLY A 200 8.50 -3.33 4.28
N GLU A 201 9.11 -3.76 3.19
CA GLU A 201 10.04 -2.95 2.39
C GLU A 201 9.38 -1.85 1.54
N CYS A 202 8.08 -1.95 1.21
CA CYS A 202 7.42 -1.06 0.27
C CYS A 202 7.38 0.40 0.75
N GLY A 203 8.17 1.26 0.11
CA GLY A 203 8.25 2.68 0.45
C GLY A 203 6.92 3.42 0.32
N HIS A 204 6.06 3.06 -0.63
CA HIS A 204 4.72 3.64 -0.75
C HIS A 204 3.81 3.19 0.40
N MET A 205 3.85 1.92 0.78
CA MET A 205 3.10 1.42 1.93
C MET A 205 3.58 2.09 3.22
N TRP A 206 4.89 2.20 3.42
CA TRP A 206 5.47 2.91 4.55
C TRP A 206 4.98 4.36 4.63
N ARG A 207 4.98 5.07 3.49
CA ARG A 207 4.46 6.45 3.42
C ARG A 207 2.99 6.52 3.81
N VAL A 208 2.16 5.60 3.33
CA VAL A 208 0.73 5.57 3.66
C VAL A 208 0.51 5.33 5.14
N ILE A 209 1.21 4.37 5.72
CA ILE A 209 1.11 4.06 7.15
C ILE A 209 1.54 5.29 7.98
N ASN A 210 2.68 5.89 7.66
CA ASN A 210 3.24 7.00 8.42
C ASN A 210 2.45 8.30 8.27
N GLN A 211 1.93 8.59 7.08
CA GLN A 211 1.36 9.92 6.76
C GLN A 211 -0.16 9.96 6.81
N TYR A 212 -0.84 8.88 6.45
CA TYR A 212 -2.29 8.93 6.20
C TYR A 212 -3.11 8.04 7.13
N MET A 213 -2.51 7.04 7.77
CA MET A 213 -3.28 6.04 8.49
C MET A 213 -4.07 6.65 9.65
N ASP A 214 -3.42 7.38 10.53
CA ASP A 214 -4.07 8.05 11.67
C ASP A 214 -5.03 9.15 11.21
N THR A 215 -4.66 9.89 10.16
CA THR A 215 -5.48 10.99 9.64
C THR A 215 -6.77 10.49 8.99
N MET A 216 -6.70 9.40 8.24
CA MET A 216 -7.85 8.88 7.49
C MET A 216 -8.71 7.90 8.27
N ASN A 217 -8.11 7.11 9.15
CA ASN A 217 -8.77 5.99 9.84
C ASN A 217 -8.86 6.18 11.35
N GLY A 218 -8.26 7.25 11.88
CA GLY A 218 -8.10 7.48 13.31
C GLY A 218 -6.98 6.65 13.92
N PRO A 219 -6.60 6.95 15.16
CA PRO A 219 -5.59 6.18 15.86
C PRO A 219 -6.02 4.73 16.00
N ALA A 220 -5.05 3.83 15.97
CA ALA A 220 -5.28 2.42 16.30
C ALA A 220 -5.35 2.32 17.83
N ASP A 221 -6.54 2.42 18.39
CA ASP A 221 -6.79 2.22 19.84
C ASP A 221 -6.62 0.76 20.23
#